data_438071c920270095bb9ad725ee2ea9cf
#
_entry.id   438071c920270095bb9ad725ee2ea9cf
#
_cell.length_a   1.000
_cell.length_b   1.000
_cell.length_c   1.000
_cell.angle_alpha   90.00
_cell.angle_beta   90.00
_cell.angle_gamma   90.00
#
_symmetry.space_group_name_H-M   'P 1'
#
loop_
_entity.id
_entity.type
_entity.pdbx_description
1 polymer ?
#
loop_
_entity_poly.entity_id
_entity_poly.type
_entity_poly.pdbx_seq_one_letter_code
_entity_poly.pdbx_strand_id
1 'polypeptide(L)'
;MLLTCLAAQAELIKDEVVYASLAADGQVKGLYVINAFEADAQETVTDLGDYTKAFPLGDAENFVYENGEVSFVMQAGRFSYQGDLEGKELPWTIGITYSLDGNPVAPEALSGAAGHLEVRLTVLVNEAMRTFANGISLQVTVTLDGDKAANIRADKATYALAGGNRTLAYVVLPGQNADYTFSADIQDFSMPGIQVAGVRMGMDEQMYQEAAARVMAGSPLESAVSGLMGNFIRSMQGRVPDSFTNRKNSVRTVQFVMMAQGIPAPEAPAKPVPEPESQSLWERILKLFGN
;
A
#
# COMPACT_ATOMS: atom_id res chain seq x y z
N MET A 1 9.14 -12.72 56.45
CA MET A 1 9.35 -11.73 55.39
C MET A 1 9.11 -12.44 54.06
N LEU A 2 7.87 -12.37 53.54
CA LEU A 2 7.55 -12.96 52.24
C LEU A 2 8.04 -12.01 51.16
N LEU A 3 9.07 -12.42 50.40
CA LEU A 3 9.40 -11.78 49.13
C LEU A 3 8.33 -12.17 48.12
N THR A 4 7.39 -11.29 47.84
CA THR A 4 6.57 -11.38 46.67
C THR A 4 7.42 -10.99 45.44
N CYS A 5 7.94 -12.00 44.71
CA CYS A 5 8.42 -11.77 43.35
C CYS A 5 7.22 -11.27 42.52
N LEU A 6 7.16 -9.97 42.25
CA LEU A 6 6.38 -9.52 41.08
C LEU A 6 7.07 -10.13 39.85
N ALA A 7 6.49 -11.14 39.26
CA ALA A 7 6.85 -11.54 37.94
C ALA A 7 6.50 -10.33 37.02
N ALA A 8 7.52 -9.69 36.44
CA ALA A 8 7.29 -8.75 35.36
C ALA A 8 6.51 -9.53 34.28
N GLN A 9 5.27 -9.13 34.02
CA GLN A 9 4.56 -9.66 32.86
C GLN A 9 5.37 -9.26 31.64
N ALA A 10 5.74 -10.26 30.83
CA ALA A 10 6.37 -10.01 29.56
C ALA A 10 5.44 -9.10 28.72
N GLU A 11 6.01 -8.07 28.12
CA GLU A 11 5.26 -7.15 27.29
C GLU A 11 5.05 -7.78 25.91
N LEU A 12 3.79 -8.14 25.60
CA LEU A 12 3.38 -8.58 24.27
C LEU A 12 2.96 -7.37 23.45
N ILE A 13 3.68 -7.10 22.38
CA ILE A 13 3.41 -6.00 21.49
C ILE A 13 2.84 -6.57 20.18
N LYS A 14 1.75 -5.96 19.68
CA LYS A 14 1.13 -6.28 18.40
C LYS A 14 1.14 -5.07 17.48
N ASP A 15 1.54 -5.27 16.23
CA ASP A 15 1.37 -4.33 15.11
C ASP A 15 0.52 -4.96 14.00
N GLU A 16 -0.24 -4.14 13.30
CA GLU A 16 -1.04 -4.56 12.15
C GLU A 16 -0.60 -3.80 10.89
N VAL A 17 -0.35 -4.53 9.80
CA VAL A 17 -0.15 -3.94 8.48
C VAL A 17 -1.22 -4.47 7.54
N VAL A 18 -2.11 -3.58 7.12
CA VAL A 18 -3.23 -3.88 6.24
C VAL A 18 -2.79 -3.70 4.81
N TYR A 19 -2.85 -4.76 4.02
CA TYR A 19 -2.51 -4.75 2.60
C TYR A 19 -3.77 -4.85 1.75
N ALA A 20 -3.93 -3.95 0.78
CA ALA A 20 -4.99 -4.02 -0.20
C ALA A 20 -4.43 -3.98 -1.62
N SER A 21 -4.80 -4.96 -2.42
CA SER A 21 -4.62 -4.90 -3.87
C SER A 21 -5.86 -4.24 -4.49
N LEU A 22 -5.61 -3.26 -5.35
CA LEU A 22 -6.65 -2.52 -6.04
C LEU A 22 -6.53 -2.77 -7.56
N ALA A 23 -7.65 -2.75 -8.26
CA ALA A 23 -7.65 -2.63 -9.70
C ALA A 23 -7.06 -1.28 -10.16
N ALA A 24 -6.78 -1.12 -11.43
CA ALA A 24 -6.24 0.12 -11.97
C ALA A 24 -7.19 1.33 -11.79
N ASP A 25 -8.48 1.10 -11.61
CA ASP A 25 -9.50 2.12 -11.30
C ASP A 25 -9.67 2.41 -9.79
N GLY A 26 -8.94 1.69 -8.92
CA GLY A 26 -8.99 1.83 -7.47
C GLY A 26 -9.92 0.87 -6.73
N GLN A 27 -10.68 0.02 -7.42
CA GLN A 27 -11.55 -0.97 -6.77
C GLN A 27 -10.74 -2.03 -6.02
N VAL A 28 -11.17 -2.38 -4.81
CA VAL A 28 -10.51 -3.42 -3.98
C VAL A 28 -10.67 -4.79 -4.63
N LYS A 29 -9.57 -5.48 -4.86
CA LYS A 29 -9.49 -6.85 -5.42
C LYS A 29 -9.13 -7.89 -4.37
N GLY A 30 -8.37 -7.50 -3.36
CA GLY A 30 -7.94 -8.38 -2.28
C GLY A 30 -7.52 -7.57 -1.06
N LEU A 31 -7.73 -8.15 0.11
CA LEU A 31 -7.41 -7.52 1.39
C LEU A 31 -6.88 -8.58 2.35
N TYR A 32 -5.74 -8.30 2.97
CA TYR A 32 -5.20 -9.14 4.04
C TYR A 32 -4.47 -8.29 5.08
N VAL A 33 -4.27 -8.85 6.25
CA VAL A 33 -3.53 -8.20 7.34
C VAL A 33 -2.37 -9.07 7.77
N ILE A 34 -1.20 -8.47 7.89
CA ILE A 34 -0.07 -9.06 8.59
C ILE A 34 -0.16 -8.60 10.04
N ASN A 35 -0.39 -9.55 10.93
CA ASN A 35 -0.37 -9.37 12.37
C ASN A 35 1.03 -9.73 12.86
N ALA A 36 1.78 -8.76 13.33
CA ALA A 36 3.15 -8.91 13.80
C ALA A 36 3.20 -8.77 15.31
N PHE A 37 3.83 -9.74 15.98
CA PHE A 37 3.97 -9.81 17.43
C PHE A 37 5.44 -9.74 17.82
N GLU A 38 5.71 -9.11 18.97
CA GLU A 38 7.02 -9.05 19.58
C GLU A 38 6.85 -9.31 21.09
N ALA A 39 7.65 -10.21 21.65
CA ALA A 39 7.64 -10.56 23.06
C ALA A 39 9.06 -10.81 23.59
N ASP A 40 9.30 -10.46 24.85
CA ASP A 40 10.60 -10.64 25.52
C ASP A 40 10.79 -12.06 26.08
N ALA A 41 9.71 -12.84 26.16
CA ALA A 41 9.70 -14.22 26.66
C ALA A 41 8.76 -15.07 25.82
N GLN A 42 8.71 -16.39 26.11
CA GLN A 42 7.70 -17.27 25.52
C GLN A 42 6.31 -16.84 25.96
N GLU A 43 5.41 -16.67 24.96
CA GLU A 43 4.01 -16.26 25.18
C GLU A 43 3.03 -17.18 24.49
N THR A 44 1.89 -17.40 25.14
CA THR A 44 0.70 -17.99 24.53
C THR A 44 -0.21 -16.84 24.09
N VAL A 45 -0.39 -16.69 22.80
CA VAL A 45 -1.11 -15.56 22.21
C VAL A 45 -2.50 -16.02 21.76
N THR A 46 -3.50 -15.20 22.07
CA THR A 46 -4.85 -15.27 21.50
C THR A 46 -5.13 -13.95 20.81
N ASP A 47 -5.46 -13.98 19.53
CA ASP A 47 -5.78 -12.81 18.72
C ASP A 47 -7.10 -13.01 17.97
N LEU A 48 -7.83 -11.93 17.74
CA LEU A 48 -9.18 -11.98 17.18
C LEU A 48 -9.20 -11.37 15.77
N GLY A 49 -9.91 -12.02 14.85
CA GLY A 49 -10.12 -11.49 13.50
C GLY A 49 -11.04 -12.39 12.67
N ASP A 50 -11.97 -11.76 11.96
CA ASP A 50 -12.89 -12.47 11.07
C ASP A 50 -12.21 -12.70 9.71
N TYR A 51 -11.28 -13.66 9.68
CA TYR A 51 -10.54 -14.03 8.47
C TYR A 51 -11.27 -15.15 7.70
N THR A 52 -11.12 -15.13 6.38
CA THR A 52 -11.47 -16.30 5.56
C THR A 52 -10.41 -17.38 5.69
N LYS A 53 -9.17 -16.98 5.96
CA LYS A 53 -8.02 -17.86 6.18
C LYS A 53 -6.97 -17.14 7.01
N ALA A 54 -6.32 -17.86 7.91
CA ALA A 54 -5.14 -17.38 8.62
C ALA A 54 -4.02 -18.42 8.54
N PHE A 55 -2.78 -17.97 8.38
CA PHE A 55 -1.62 -18.86 8.30
C PHE A 55 -0.34 -18.17 8.80
N PRO A 56 0.56 -18.93 9.46
CA PRO A 56 1.79 -18.39 10.01
C PRO A 56 2.77 -17.99 8.90
N LEU A 57 3.56 -16.94 9.15
CA LEU A 57 4.67 -16.49 8.29
C LEU A 57 6.05 -16.80 8.88
N GLY A 58 6.10 -17.64 9.90
CA GLY A 58 7.29 -18.09 10.58
C GLY A 58 6.98 -19.27 11.48
N ASP A 59 7.96 -19.68 12.28
CA ASP A 59 7.81 -20.80 13.18
C ASP A 59 7.01 -20.38 14.42
N ALA A 60 5.86 -21.04 14.63
CA ALA A 60 5.07 -20.98 15.86
C ALA A 60 4.53 -22.38 16.20
N GLU A 61 4.44 -22.65 17.48
CA GLU A 61 3.87 -23.91 17.96
C GLU A 61 2.36 -23.76 18.09
N ASN A 62 1.62 -24.81 17.73
CA ASN A 62 0.17 -24.90 17.91
C ASN A 62 -0.62 -23.75 17.29
N PHE A 63 -0.22 -23.29 16.10
CA PHE A 63 -0.98 -22.27 15.38
C PHE A 63 -2.32 -22.85 14.91
N VAL A 64 -3.41 -22.26 15.43
CA VAL A 64 -4.79 -22.65 15.11
C VAL A 64 -5.60 -21.41 14.83
N TYR A 65 -6.45 -21.46 13.80
CA TYR A 65 -7.47 -20.45 13.54
C TYR A 65 -8.85 -21.12 13.50
N GLU A 66 -9.69 -20.78 14.47
CA GLU A 66 -11.06 -21.29 14.58
C GLU A 66 -12.00 -20.21 15.12
N ASN A 67 -13.21 -20.12 14.56
CA ASN A 67 -14.29 -19.26 15.06
C ASN A 67 -13.91 -17.78 15.27
N GLY A 68 -13.06 -17.23 14.41
CA GLY A 68 -12.61 -15.84 14.54
C GLY A 68 -11.50 -15.61 15.56
N GLU A 69 -10.89 -16.67 16.07
CA GLU A 69 -9.78 -16.64 17.02
C GLU A 69 -8.55 -17.35 16.45
N VAL A 70 -7.41 -16.68 16.52
CA VAL A 70 -6.09 -17.24 16.23
C VAL A 70 -5.38 -17.49 17.54
N SER A 71 -4.91 -18.71 17.77
CA SER A 71 -4.11 -19.07 18.93
C SER A 71 -2.78 -19.70 18.51
N PHE A 72 -1.71 -19.38 19.22
CA PHE A 72 -0.37 -19.93 18.99
C PHE A 72 0.55 -19.72 20.20
N VAL A 73 1.67 -20.44 20.21
CA VAL A 73 2.75 -20.21 21.17
C VAL A 73 3.96 -19.68 20.39
N MET A 74 4.46 -18.52 20.77
CA MET A 74 5.70 -17.95 20.22
C MET A 74 6.81 -17.95 21.28
N GLN A 75 8.04 -18.08 20.82
CA GLN A 75 9.23 -17.88 21.65
C GLN A 75 9.54 -16.38 21.76
N ALA A 76 10.46 -16.00 22.66
CA ALA A 76 10.97 -14.65 22.70
C ALA A 76 11.47 -14.19 21.32
N GLY A 77 11.14 -12.97 20.93
CA GLY A 77 11.45 -12.41 19.63
C GLY A 77 10.23 -11.98 18.84
N ARG A 78 10.24 -12.20 17.53
CA ARG A 78 9.18 -11.76 16.61
C ARG A 78 8.51 -12.93 15.92
N PHE A 79 7.20 -12.84 15.80
CA PHE A 79 6.37 -13.76 15.03
C PHE A 79 5.33 -12.97 14.23
N SER A 80 4.95 -13.48 13.07
CA SER A 80 3.89 -12.87 12.28
C SER A 80 3.00 -13.93 11.64
N TYR A 81 1.74 -13.58 11.45
CA TYR A 81 0.82 -14.37 10.64
C TYR A 81 0.03 -13.47 9.70
N GLN A 82 -0.41 -14.04 8.58
CA GLN A 82 -1.33 -13.38 7.65
C GLN A 82 -2.76 -13.84 7.91
N GLY A 83 -3.69 -12.89 7.91
CA GLY A 83 -5.12 -13.14 7.89
C GLY A 83 -5.76 -12.52 6.65
N ASP A 84 -6.36 -13.36 5.80
CA ASP A 84 -7.07 -12.92 4.59
C ASP A 84 -8.48 -12.44 4.97
N LEU A 85 -8.89 -11.29 4.43
CA LEU A 85 -10.17 -10.66 4.71
C LEU A 85 -11.02 -10.60 3.44
N GLU A 86 -12.29 -10.92 3.57
CA GLU A 86 -13.26 -10.81 2.49
C GLU A 86 -14.41 -9.89 2.91
N GLY A 87 -14.86 -9.02 2.00
CA GLY A 87 -15.99 -8.13 2.24
C GLY A 87 -15.77 -7.04 3.29
N LYS A 88 -14.57 -6.92 3.86
CA LYS A 88 -14.26 -5.84 4.81
C LYS A 88 -13.92 -4.57 4.08
N GLU A 89 -14.53 -3.47 4.53
CA GLU A 89 -14.30 -2.16 3.95
C GLU A 89 -12.99 -1.53 4.45
N LEU A 90 -12.38 -0.71 3.60
CA LEU A 90 -11.26 0.15 3.97
C LEU A 90 -11.74 1.49 4.53
N PRO A 91 -10.90 2.19 5.33
CA PRO A 91 -11.21 3.54 5.81
C PRO A 91 -11.32 4.59 4.70
N TRP A 92 -10.89 4.27 3.49
CA TRP A 92 -10.97 5.14 2.32
C TRP A 92 -11.43 4.38 1.09
N THR A 93 -12.17 5.07 0.22
CA THR A 93 -12.41 4.65 -1.14
C THR A 93 -11.41 5.38 -2.05
N ILE A 94 -10.65 4.62 -2.81
CA ILE A 94 -9.70 5.14 -3.81
C ILE A 94 -10.38 5.07 -5.16
N GLY A 95 -10.38 6.16 -5.91
CA GLY A 95 -10.87 6.20 -7.28
C GLY A 95 -9.79 6.72 -8.20
N ILE A 96 -9.59 6.06 -9.35
CA ILE A 96 -8.62 6.44 -10.35
C ILE A 96 -9.32 6.45 -11.70
N THR A 97 -9.32 7.59 -12.37
CA THR A 97 -9.90 7.72 -13.72
C THR A 97 -8.86 8.26 -14.68
N TYR A 98 -8.99 7.83 -15.93
CA TYR A 98 -8.04 8.14 -16.99
C TYR A 98 -8.76 8.80 -18.16
N SER A 99 -8.12 9.79 -18.79
CA SER A 99 -8.52 10.32 -20.08
C SER A 99 -7.30 10.45 -20.99
N LEU A 100 -7.51 10.18 -22.28
CA LEU A 100 -6.49 10.34 -23.33
C LEU A 100 -7.04 11.31 -24.38
N ASP A 101 -6.30 12.37 -24.64
CA ASP A 101 -6.70 13.46 -25.56
C ASP A 101 -8.09 14.03 -25.24
N GLY A 102 -8.39 14.14 -23.90
CA GLY A 102 -9.65 14.66 -23.38
C GLY A 102 -10.82 13.67 -23.37
N ASN A 103 -10.63 12.42 -23.83
CA ASN A 103 -11.68 11.40 -23.85
C ASN A 103 -11.46 10.38 -22.72
N PRO A 104 -12.48 10.01 -21.95
CA PRO A 104 -12.38 8.95 -20.96
C PRO A 104 -11.90 7.64 -21.60
N VAL A 105 -10.99 6.95 -20.94
CA VAL A 105 -10.38 5.71 -21.44
C VAL A 105 -10.28 4.68 -20.31
N ALA A 106 -10.49 3.40 -20.65
CA ALA A 106 -10.25 2.30 -19.73
C ALA A 106 -8.74 2.08 -19.54
N PRO A 107 -8.28 1.71 -18.32
CA PRO A 107 -6.84 1.52 -18.03
C PRO A 107 -6.15 0.55 -19.01
N GLU A 108 -6.85 -0.50 -19.41
CA GLU A 108 -6.33 -1.56 -20.30
C GLU A 108 -5.96 -1.02 -21.69
N ALA A 109 -6.63 0.03 -22.15
CA ALA A 109 -6.38 0.64 -23.46
C ALA A 109 -5.16 1.59 -23.44
N LEU A 110 -4.57 1.85 -22.28
CA LEU A 110 -3.41 2.73 -22.15
C LEU A 110 -2.07 2.02 -22.41
N SER A 111 -2.05 0.68 -22.45
CA SER A 111 -0.82 -0.08 -22.74
C SER A 111 -0.31 0.26 -24.15
N GLY A 112 0.91 0.81 -24.26
CA GLY A 112 1.51 1.25 -25.51
C GLY A 112 0.89 2.49 -26.13
N ALA A 113 -0.05 3.17 -25.46
CA ALA A 113 -0.72 4.35 -25.99
C ALA A 113 0.24 5.54 -26.13
N ALA A 114 -0.13 6.48 -27.00
CA ALA A 114 0.49 7.77 -27.18
C ALA A 114 -0.59 8.86 -27.22
N GLY A 115 -0.29 10.05 -26.69
CA GLY A 115 -1.19 11.20 -26.63
C GLY A 115 -1.04 11.98 -25.35
N HIS A 116 -2.01 12.85 -25.06
CA HIS A 116 -2.07 13.59 -23.80
C HIS A 116 -2.90 12.83 -22.77
N LEU A 117 -2.22 12.24 -21.78
CA LEU A 117 -2.84 11.52 -20.68
C LEU A 117 -3.17 12.50 -19.54
N GLU A 118 -4.39 12.38 -18.99
CA GLU A 118 -4.78 12.96 -17.71
C GLU A 118 -5.26 11.86 -16.79
N VAL A 119 -4.80 11.86 -15.54
CA VAL A 119 -5.19 10.92 -14.49
C VAL A 119 -5.71 11.69 -13.30
N ARG A 120 -6.93 11.37 -12.87
CA ARG A 120 -7.53 11.91 -11.65
C ARG A 120 -7.56 10.86 -10.56
N LEU A 121 -7.05 11.23 -9.40
CA LEU A 121 -6.94 10.42 -8.20
C LEU A 121 -7.86 10.99 -7.13
N THR A 122 -8.85 10.24 -6.69
CA THR A 122 -9.74 10.62 -5.60
C THR A 122 -9.53 9.72 -4.39
N VAL A 123 -9.52 10.32 -3.20
CA VAL A 123 -9.50 9.62 -1.92
C VAL A 123 -10.68 10.14 -1.11
N LEU A 124 -11.64 9.26 -0.84
CA LEU A 124 -12.84 9.61 -0.09
C LEU A 124 -12.85 8.84 1.23
N VAL A 125 -13.07 9.54 2.33
CA VAL A 125 -13.19 8.95 3.66
C VAL A 125 -14.46 8.10 3.74
N ASN A 126 -14.32 6.85 4.18
CA ASN A 126 -15.45 6.01 4.54
C ASN A 126 -15.99 6.45 5.92
N GLU A 127 -17.20 7.01 5.94
CA GLU A 127 -17.80 7.56 7.16
C GLU A 127 -17.97 6.50 8.27
N ALA A 128 -18.25 5.24 7.90
CA ALA A 128 -18.38 4.15 8.87
C ALA A 128 -17.05 3.83 9.59
N MET A 129 -15.92 4.22 8.97
CA MET A 129 -14.56 4.00 9.49
C MET A 129 -13.80 5.31 9.73
N ARG A 130 -14.49 6.40 9.89
CA ARG A 130 -13.90 7.75 10.07
C ARG A 130 -12.90 7.83 11.22
N THR A 131 -13.09 7.05 12.29
CA THR A 131 -12.14 6.98 13.42
C THR A 131 -10.74 6.56 12.98
N PHE A 132 -10.63 5.61 12.05
CA PHE A 132 -9.35 5.23 11.45
C PHE A 132 -8.79 6.36 10.58
N ALA A 133 -9.61 6.89 9.67
CA ALA A 133 -9.19 7.94 8.75
C ALA A 133 -8.68 9.20 9.46
N ASN A 134 -9.29 9.57 10.60
CA ASN A 134 -8.87 10.72 11.40
C ASN A 134 -7.50 10.56 12.05
N GLY A 135 -6.99 9.33 12.16
CA GLY A 135 -5.69 9.02 12.79
C GLY A 135 -4.55 8.79 11.81
N ILE A 136 -4.81 8.77 10.50
CA ILE A 136 -3.87 8.29 9.50
C ILE A 136 -3.74 9.31 8.37
N SER A 137 -2.51 9.66 8.03
CA SER A 137 -2.17 10.39 6.81
C SER A 137 -1.87 9.40 5.70
N LEU A 138 -2.32 9.69 4.48
CA LEU A 138 -1.97 8.89 3.31
C LEU A 138 -0.94 9.62 2.44
N GLN A 139 0.03 8.86 1.97
CA GLN A 139 0.93 9.26 0.89
C GLN A 139 0.55 8.49 -0.37
N VAL A 140 0.19 9.21 -1.43
CA VAL A 140 -0.06 8.63 -2.75
C VAL A 140 1.17 8.84 -3.60
N THR A 141 1.73 7.77 -4.15
CA THR A 141 2.96 7.79 -4.95
C THR A 141 2.66 7.27 -6.34
N VAL A 142 2.93 8.10 -7.35
CA VAL A 142 2.86 7.76 -8.78
C VAL A 142 4.26 7.80 -9.35
N THR A 143 4.67 6.76 -10.06
CA THR A 143 5.96 6.70 -10.74
C THR A 143 5.73 6.62 -12.24
N LEU A 144 6.35 7.52 -12.99
CA LEU A 144 6.30 7.59 -14.45
C LEU A 144 7.70 7.38 -15.01
N ASP A 145 7.81 6.58 -16.05
CA ASP A 145 9.05 6.43 -16.82
C ASP A 145 9.30 7.71 -17.63
N GLY A 146 10.43 8.36 -17.42
CA GLY A 146 10.78 9.61 -18.06
C GLY A 146 11.02 9.49 -19.57
N ASP A 147 11.28 8.30 -20.08
CA ASP A 147 11.43 8.03 -21.52
C ASP A 147 10.05 7.87 -22.20
N LYS A 148 9.00 7.59 -21.41
CA LYS A 148 7.64 7.34 -21.88
C LYS A 148 6.64 8.44 -21.54
N ALA A 149 6.99 9.34 -20.61
CA ALA A 149 6.13 10.41 -20.14
C ALA A 149 6.92 11.72 -20.07
N ALA A 150 6.51 12.71 -20.86
CA ALA A 150 7.08 14.04 -20.92
C ALA A 150 6.05 15.10 -20.49
N ASN A 151 6.51 16.36 -20.32
CA ASN A 151 5.66 17.51 -20.01
C ASN A 151 4.72 17.29 -18.82
N ILE A 152 5.18 16.53 -17.81
CA ILE A 152 4.39 16.17 -16.64
C ILE A 152 3.96 17.44 -15.89
N ARG A 153 2.65 17.54 -15.62
CA ARG A 153 2.05 18.58 -14.79
C ARG A 153 1.27 17.89 -13.67
N ALA A 154 1.49 18.30 -12.44
CA ALA A 154 0.82 17.73 -11.28
C ALA A 154 0.72 18.78 -10.18
N ASP A 155 -0.44 19.38 -10.04
CA ASP A 155 -0.70 20.34 -8.99
C ASP A 155 -0.70 19.65 -7.62
N LYS A 156 -0.17 20.32 -6.61
CA LYS A 156 -0.07 19.81 -5.21
C LYS A 156 0.83 18.58 -5.03
N ALA A 157 1.54 18.11 -6.04
CA ALA A 157 2.50 17.03 -5.89
C ALA A 157 3.89 17.56 -5.51
N THR A 158 4.59 16.75 -4.71
CA THR A 158 6.05 16.87 -4.60
C THR A 158 6.69 16.02 -5.69
N TYR A 159 7.68 16.58 -6.39
CA TYR A 159 8.39 15.91 -7.47
C TYR A 159 9.72 15.36 -6.99
N ALA A 160 10.03 14.12 -7.36
CA ALA A 160 11.36 13.53 -7.18
C ALA A 160 11.84 12.90 -8.50
N LEU A 161 13.16 12.96 -8.71
CA LEU A 161 13.84 12.32 -9.84
C LEU A 161 14.68 11.18 -9.28
N ALA A 162 14.43 9.95 -9.75
CA ALA A 162 15.19 8.78 -9.36
C ALA A 162 15.57 7.96 -10.61
N GLY A 163 16.81 8.09 -11.04
CA GLY A 163 17.26 7.53 -12.31
C GLY A 163 16.49 8.15 -13.48
N GLY A 164 15.97 7.35 -14.40
CA GLY A 164 15.08 7.76 -15.50
C GLY A 164 13.64 8.07 -15.08
N ASN A 165 13.24 7.73 -13.85
CA ASN A 165 11.86 7.84 -13.39
C ASN A 165 11.55 9.22 -12.81
N ARG A 166 10.28 9.62 -12.96
CA ARG A 166 9.64 10.78 -12.33
C ARG A 166 8.64 10.29 -11.30
N THR A 167 8.84 10.66 -10.03
CA THR A 167 7.94 10.30 -8.94
C THR A 167 7.12 11.52 -8.51
N LEU A 168 5.80 11.37 -8.46
CA LEU A 168 4.87 12.34 -7.92
C LEU A 168 4.37 11.82 -6.58
N ALA A 169 4.49 12.62 -5.53
CA ALA A 169 4.00 12.26 -4.21
C ALA A 169 2.97 13.29 -3.74
N TYR A 170 1.80 12.81 -3.35
CA TYR A 170 0.72 13.60 -2.76
C TYR A 170 0.50 13.17 -1.31
N VAL A 171 0.08 14.10 -0.48
CA VAL A 171 -0.22 13.85 0.94
C VAL A 171 -1.69 14.17 1.22
N VAL A 172 -2.44 13.16 1.68
CA VAL A 172 -3.80 13.33 2.18
C VAL A 172 -3.75 13.45 3.70
N LEU A 173 -4.24 14.57 4.21
CA LEU A 173 -4.28 14.81 5.64
C LEU A 173 -5.30 13.90 6.32
N PRO A 174 -5.10 13.56 7.61
CA PRO A 174 -6.02 12.72 8.36
C PRO A 174 -7.46 13.23 8.31
N GLY A 175 -8.39 12.32 8.04
CA GLY A 175 -9.82 12.60 7.98
C GLY A 175 -10.28 13.49 6.82
N GLN A 176 -9.40 13.83 5.88
CA GLN A 176 -9.73 14.67 4.73
C GLN A 176 -9.96 13.85 3.47
N ASN A 177 -10.88 14.30 2.65
CA ASN A 177 -10.99 13.85 1.27
C ASN A 177 -9.93 14.55 0.41
N ALA A 178 -9.52 13.91 -0.68
CA ALA A 178 -8.58 14.48 -1.63
C ALA A 178 -9.01 14.23 -3.07
N ASP A 179 -8.63 15.17 -3.93
CA ASP A 179 -8.83 15.12 -5.37
C ASP A 179 -7.60 15.73 -6.03
N TYR A 180 -6.84 14.89 -6.74
CA TYR A 180 -5.59 15.24 -7.39
C TYR A 180 -5.67 14.89 -8.87
N THR A 181 -5.04 15.71 -9.68
CA THR A 181 -4.91 15.45 -11.12
C THR A 181 -3.45 15.60 -11.51
N PHE A 182 -2.98 14.71 -12.36
CA PHE A 182 -1.74 14.92 -13.09
C PHE A 182 -1.96 14.65 -14.58
N SER A 183 -1.16 15.26 -15.41
CA SER A 183 -1.15 15.01 -16.84
C SER A 183 0.27 14.86 -17.36
N ALA A 184 0.41 14.17 -18.49
CA ALA A 184 1.67 13.97 -19.19
C ALA A 184 1.41 13.71 -20.69
N ASP A 185 2.37 14.08 -21.52
CA ASP A 185 2.41 13.63 -22.90
C ASP A 185 3.10 12.27 -22.93
N ILE A 186 2.39 11.25 -23.39
CA ILE A 186 2.83 9.84 -23.32
C ILE A 186 3.14 9.27 -24.69
N GLN A 187 4.10 8.32 -24.72
CA GLN A 187 4.44 7.52 -25.87
C GLN A 187 4.85 6.12 -25.40
N ASP A 188 4.37 5.08 -26.11
CA ASP A 188 4.63 3.68 -25.75
C ASP A 188 4.39 3.42 -24.27
N PHE A 189 3.23 3.88 -23.78
CA PHE A 189 2.97 4.05 -22.36
C PHE A 189 2.91 2.74 -21.59
N SER A 190 3.55 2.74 -20.45
CA SER A 190 3.36 1.79 -19.35
C SER A 190 3.68 2.50 -18.03
N MET A 191 3.07 2.05 -16.96
CA MET A 191 3.24 2.66 -15.65
C MET A 191 3.18 1.60 -14.55
N PRO A 192 4.09 1.61 -13.56
CA PRO A 192 3.92 0.83 -12.34
C PRO A 192 2.61 1.16 -11.64
N GLY A 193 2.20 0.29 -10.73
CA GLY A 193 1.03 0.56 -9.90
C GLY A 193 1.17 1.83 -9.06
N ILE A 194 0.04 2.47 -8.77
CA ILE A 194 -0.01 3.62 -7.86
C ILE A 194 -0.05 3.10 -6.43
N GLN A 195 0.92 3.52 -5.62
CA GLN A 195 1.01 3.15 -4.21
C GLN A 195 0.32 4.18 -3.33
N VAL A 196 -0.49 3.71 -2.37
CA VAL A 196 -1.06 4.53 -1.30
C VAL A 196 -0.64 3.94 0.03
N ALA A 197 0.21 4.65 0.76
CA ALA A 197 0.71 4.25 2.06
C ALA A 197 0.04 5.08 3.16
N GLY A 198 -0.59 4.41 4.11
CA GLY A 198 -1.22 5.02 5.27
C GLY A 198 -0.39 4.81 6.52
N VAL A 199 0.09 5.88 7.12
CA VAL A 199 0.89 5.85 8.34
C VAL A 199 0.21 6.70 9.39
N ARG A 200 0.12 6.15 10.60
CA ARG A 200 -0.38 6.91 11.73
C ARG A 200 0.60 8.04 12.04
N MET A 201 0.07 9.26 12.09
CA MET A 201 0.83 10.43 12.53
C MET A 201 0.94 10.42 14.07
N GLY A 202 1.67 9.46 14.61
CA GLY A 202 2.01 9.36 16.04
C GLY A 202 3.50 9.53 16.26
N MET A 203 4.17 10.25 15.35
CA MET A 203 5.59 10.55 15.52
C MET A 203 5.79 11.70 16.49
N ASP A 204 6.92 11.65 17.15
CA ASP A 204 7.45 12.65 18.08
C ASP A 204 7.14 14.08 17.58
N GLU A 205 6.45 14.86 18.39
CA GLU A 205 6.07 16.26 18.10
C GLU A 205 7.27 17.06 17.56
N GLN A 206 8.49 16.73 18.03
CA GLN A 206 9.72 17.37 17.60
C GLN A 206 10.07 17.11 16.13
N MET A 207 9.92 15.88 15.64
CA MET A 207 10.19 15.56 14.22
C MET A 207 9.21 16.25 13.27
N TYR A 208 7.96 16.42 13.70
CA TYR A 208 6.96 17.14 12.92
C TYR A 208 7.19 18.63 12.90
N GLN A 209 7.54 19.21 14.05
CA GLN A 209 7.89 20.63 14.16
C GLN A 209 9.14 20.95 13.32
N GLU A 210 10.15 20.08 13.33
CA GLU A 210 11.33 20.24 12.49
C GLU A 210 11.04 20.11 11.00
N ALA A 211 10.19 19.15 10.59
CA ALA A 211 9.79 19.00 9.20
C ALA A 211 8.92 20.17 8.71
N ALA A 212 7.96 20.60 9.52
CA ALA A 212 7.11 21.77 9.21
C ALA A 212 7.94 23.06 9.16
N ALA A 213 8.89 23.24 10.08
CA ALA A 213 9.80 24.38 10.11
C ALA A 213 10.69 24.42 8.86
N ARG A 214 11.19 23.27 8.37
CA ARG A 214 12.01 23.20 7.14
C ARG A 214 11.22 23.52 5.89
N VAL A 215 9.94 23.12 5.82
CA VAL A 215 9.08 23.35 4.64
C VAL A 215 8.49 24.76 4.63
N MET A 216 8.28 25.37 5.80
CA MET A 216 7.56 26.65 5.95
C MET A 216 8.43 27.80 6.44
N ALA A 217 9.72 27.60 6.59
CA ALA A 217 10.65 28.65 7.05
C ALA A 217 10.49 29.94 6.24
N GLY A 218 10.02 31.02 6.90
CA GLY A 218 9.78 32.32 6.29
C GLY A 218 8.41 32.54 5.66
N SER A 219 7.45 31.62 5.80
CA SER A 219 6.06 31.80 5.34
C SER A 219 5.22 32.58 6.38
N PRO A 220 4.38 33.56 5.99
CA PRO A 220 3.45 34.25 6.89
C PRO A 220 2.43 33.30 7.57
N LEU A 221 2.28 32.08 7.07
CA LEU A 221 1.36 31.04 7.58
C LEU A 221 2.01 30.13 8.62
N GLU A 222 3.32 30.27 8.86
CA GLU A 222 4.10 29.41 9.77
C GLU A 222 3.47 29.29 11.18
N SER A 223 3.07 30.39 11.78
CA SER A 223 2.51 30.40 13.13
C SER A 223 1.08 29.83 13.20
N ALA A 224 0.26 30.05 12.16
CA ALA A 224 -1.11 29.56 12.12
C ALA A 224 -1.15 28.03 11.87
N VAL A 225 -0.32 27.55 10.96
CA VAL A 225 -0.23 26.12 10.64
C VAL A 225 0.44 25.35 11.79
N SER A 226 1.49 25.89 12.40
CA SER A 226 2.14 25.27 13.58
C SER A 226 1.18 25.16 14.76
N GLY A 227 0.34 26.17 15.01
CA GLY A 227 -0.68 26.14 16.07
C GLY A 227 -1.78 25.11 15.84
N LEU A 228 -2.30 25.02 14.61
CA LEU A 228 -3.31 24.02 14.22
C LEU A 228 -2.74 22.61 14.28
N MET A 229 -1.51 22.42 13.78
CA MET A 229 -0.83 21.13 13.78
C MET A 229 -0.49 20.69 15.20
N GLY A 230 0.02 21.58 16.06
CA GLY A 230 0.31 21.28 17.46
C GLY A 230 -0.94 20.89 18.26
N ASN A 231 -2.08 21.52 18.02
CA ASN A 231 -3.37 21.15 18.64
C ASN A 231 -3.84 19.78 18.12
N PHE A 232 -3.70 19.51 16.82
CA PHE A 232 -4.02 18.24 16.20
C PHE A 232 -3.17 17.10 16.76
N ILE A 233 -1.85 17.27 16.81
CA ILE A 233 -0.89 16.28 17.37
C ILE A 233 -1.23 15.99 18.84
N ARG A 234 -1.49 17.02 19.66
CA ARG A 234 -1.88 16.83 21.06
C ARG A 234 -3.20 16.09 21.23
N SER A 235 -4.16 16.29 20.32
CA SER A 235 -5.44 15.56 20.35
C SER A 235 -5.29 14.08 20.01
N MET A 236 -4.18 13.72 19.33
CA MET A 236 -3.86 12.35 18.91
C MET A 236 -2.92 11.63 19.88
N GLN A 237 -2.17 12.37 20.73
CA GLN A 237 -1.30 11.79 21.74
C GLN A 237 -2.12 11.05 22.80
N GLY A 238 -1.71 9.82 23.08
CA GLY A 238 -2.30 8.99 24.14
C GLY A 238 -3.51 8.14 23.73
N ARG A 239 -4.00 8.20 22.49
CA ARG A 239 -5.00 7.24 22.02
C ARG A 239 -4.34 5.96 21.54
N VAL A 240 -4.61 4.84 22.22
CA VAL A 240 -4.28 3.52 21.72
C VAL A 240 -5.01 3.34 20.36
N PRO A 241 -4.34 2.91 19.29
CA PRO A 241 -5.00 2.67 18.02
C PRO A 241 -6.05 1.57 18.17
N ASP A 242 -7.21 1.77 17.52
CA ASP A 242 -8.15 0.68 17.32
C ASP A 242 -7.50 -0.34 16.36
N SER A 243 -7.59 -1.63 16.70
CA SER A 243 -7.20 -2.70 15.79
C SER A 243 -8.13 -2.72 14.57
N PHE A 244 -7.55 -2.90 13.39
CA PHE A 244 -8.33 -3.05 12.16
C PHE A 244 -9.05 -4.39 12.10
N THR A 245 -8.46 -5.43 12.68
CA THR A 245 -9.02 -6.79 12.66
C THR A 245 -10.18 -6.96 13.62
N ASN A 246 -10.00 -6.57 14.89
CA ASN A 246 -11.03 -6.64 15.91
C ASN A 246 -10.79 -5.61 17.02
N ARG A 247 -11.82 -4.86 17.41
CA ARG A 247 -11.74 -3.81 18.45
C ARG A 247 -11.33 -4.29 19.84
N LYS A 248 -11.37 -5.60 20.08
CA LYS A 248 -10.93 -6.20 21.36
C LYS A 248 -9.42 -6.42 21.39
N ASN A 249 -8.74 -6.39 20.25
CA ASN A 249 -7.30 -6.51 20.21
C ASN A 249 -6.64 -5.19 20.63
N SER A 250 -5.55 -5.30 21.39
CA SER A 250 -4.65 -4.18 21.64
C SER A 250 -3.55 -4.16 20.60
N VAL A 251 -3.33 -3.03 19.96
CA VAL A 251 -2.28 -2.86 18.94
C VAL A 251 -1.44 -1.62 19.23
N ARG A 252 -0.15 -1.69 18.97
CA ARG A 252 0.75 -0.53 19.06
C ARG A 252 0.55 0.38 17.86
N THR A 253 0.45 -0.20 16.65
CA THR A 253 0.22 0.58 15.42
C THR A 253 -0.61 -0.19 14.40
N VAL A 254 -1.29 0.56 13.54
CA VAL A 254 -1.95 0.05 12.33
C VAL A 254 -1.45 0.88 11.16
N GLN A 255 -0.95 0.18 10.14
CA GLN A 255 -0.48 0.77 8.89
C GLN A 255 -1.30 0.25 7.72
N PHE A 256 -1.41 1.02 6.63
CA PHE A 256 -2.09 0.61 5.41
C PHE A 256 -1.14 0.71 4.23
N VAL A 257 -1.13 -0.32 3.41
CA VAL A 257 -0.39 -0.37 2.14
C VAL A 257 -1.36 -0.81 1.06
N MET A 258 -1.73 0.11 0.19
CA MET A 258 -2.65 -0.16 -0.91
C MET A 258 -1.89 0.02 -2.22
N MET A 259 -2.05 -0.93 -3.13
CA MET A 259 -1.37 -0.92 -4.43
C MET A 259 -2.41 -1.06 -5.54
N ALA A 260 -2.62 0.00 -6.30
CA ALA A 260 -3.40 -0.07 -7.52
C ALA A 260 -2.58 -0.71 -8.64
N GLN A 261 -3.23 -1.54 -9.45
CA GLN A 261 -2.62 -2.18 -10.60
C GLN A 261 -2.08 -1.15 -11.57
N GLY A 262 -0.87 -1.37 -12.09
CA GLY A 262 -0.26 -0.53 -13.10
C GLY A 262 -0.79 -0.80 -14.50
N ILE A 263 -0.30 0.00 -15.45
CA ILE A 263 -0.52 -0.20 -16.89
C ILE A 263 0.66 -1.02 -17.43
N PRO A 264 0.47 -2.25 -17.89
CA PRO A 264 1.55 -3.10 -18.37
C PRO A 264 2.19 -2.51 -19.64
N ALA A 265 3.44 -2.87 -19.89
CA ALA A 265 4.04 -2.60 -21.20
C ALA A 265 3.29 -3.40 -22.29
N PRO A 266 3.23 -2.89 -23.52
CA PRO A 266 2.65 -3.63 -24.63
C PRO A 266 3.37 -4.96 -24.83
N GLU A 267 2.61 -6.01 -25.14
CA GLU A 267 3.23 -7.30 -25.45
C GLU A 267 4.13 -7.15 -26.68
N ALA A 268 5.37 -7.58 -26.55
CA ALA A 268 6.27 -7.65 -27.68
C ALA A 268 5.62 -8.54 -28.77
N PRO A 269 5.67 -8.15 -30.06
CA PRO A 269 5.15 -9.00 -31.11
C PRO A 269 5.77 -10.38 -30.98
N ALA A 270 4.94 -11.42 -30.97
CA ALA A 270 5.37 -12.78 -30.87
C ALA A 270 6.49 -13.01 -31.91
N LYS A 271 7.69 -13.40 -31.45
CA LYS A 271 8.75 -13.78 -32.38
C LYS A 271 8.14 -14.80 -33.34
N PRO A 272 8.26 -14.61 -34.66
CA PRO A 272 7.76 -15.61 -35.60
C PRO A 272 8.33 -16.95 -35.18
N VAL A 273 7.43 -17.88 -34.89
CA VAL A 273 7.83 -19.28 -34.65
C VAL A 273 8.60 -19.66 -35.91
N PRO A 274 9.90 -20.05 -35.80
CA PRO A 274 10.61 -20.49 -36.99
C PRO A 274 9.76 -21.57 -37.62
N GLU A 275 9.33 -21.35 -38.87
CA GLU A 275 8.68 -22.40 -39.63
C GLU A 275 9.54 -23.65 -39.54
N PRO A 276 8.98 -24.82 -39.16
CA PRO A 276 9.76 -26.04 -39.15
C PRO A 276 10.37 -26.17 -40.54
N GLU A 277 11.72 -26.12 -40.57
CA GLU A 277 12.41 -26.36 -41.83
C GLU A 277 11.78 -27.60 -42.47
N SER A 278 11.06 -27.39 -43.53
CA SER A 278 10.46 -28.46 -44.31
C SER A 278 11.65 -29.23 -44.88
N GLN A 279 12.17 -30.22 -44.12
CA GLN A 279 13.11 -31.16 -44.66
C GLN A 279 12.48 -31.73 -45.92
N SER A 280 13.10 -31.43 -47.07
CA SER A 280 12.58 -31.84 -48.31
C SER A 280 12.41 -33.37 -48.27
N LEU A 281 11.37 -33.88 -48.95
CA LEU A 281 11.10 -35.33 -49.04
C LEU A 281 12.34 -36.09 -49.45
N TRP A 282 13.24 -35.44 -50.22
CA TRP A 282 14.53 -35.97 -50.65
C TRP A 282 15.54 -36.12 -49.49
N GLU A 283 15.63 -35.20 -48.56
CA GLU A 283 16.52 -35.34 -47.39
C GLU A 283 16.05 -36.45 -46.46
N ARG A 284 14.75 -36.66 -46.29
CA ARG A 284 14.21 -37.79 -45.53
C ARG A 284 14.47 -39.14 -46.24
N ILE A 285 14.43 -39.16 -47.57
CA ILE A 285 14.75 -40.37 -48.38
C ILE A 285 16.25 -40.69 -48.32
N LEU A 286 17.11 -39.66 -48.42
CA LEU A 286 18.57 -39.86 -48.31
C LEU A 286 19.01 -40.40 -46.94
N LYS A 287 18.33 -40.00 -45.85
CA LYS A 287 18.56 -40.56 -44.52
C LYS A 287 18.14 -42.02 -44.34
N LEU A 288 17.21 -42.51 -45.18
CA LEU A 288 16.77 -43.90 -45.16
C LEU A 288 17.65 -44.83 -45.96
N PHE A 289 18.47 -44.33 -46.91
CA PHE A 289 19.34 -45.13 -47.77
C PHE A 289 20.84 -44.85 -47.60
N GLY A 290 21.19 -43.99 -46.64
CA GLY A 290 22.59 -43.70 -46.33
C GLY A 290 23.08 -44.49 -45.14
N ASN A 291 23.58 -45.69 -45.43
CA ASN A 291 24.50 -46.41 -44.58
C ASN A 291 25.76 -46.68 -45.39
#